data_1186108674b32570e94bed6bbf9ed129
#
_entry.id   1186108674b32570e94bed6bbf9ed129
#
_cell.length_a   1.000
_cell.length_b   1.000
_cell.length_c   1.000
_cell.angle_alpha   90.00
_cell.angle_beta   90.00
_cell.angle_gamma   90.00
#
_symmetry.space_group_name_H-M   'P 1'
#
loop_
_entity.id
_entity.type
_entity.pdbx_description
1 polymer ?
#
loop_
_entity_poly.entity_id
_entity_poly.type
_entity_poly.pdbx_seq_one_letter_code
_entity_poly.pdbx_strand_id
1 'polypeptide(L)'
;MVEPGEPAVTSAAPDDGKPLRLTLDARKLAKALAKGIVFRGFGAYDKAIAEGIEALDAIGIPTVKPPTVEQQAWLWVHRAAFTALAWTIRSSPTLADRLGNDDRELDAFVTGAQSEEPVPITLDFLDRPANSPFFERIRAGIAGWFKVIGAGTADQAAVGRRLAQEFAIHLDLEMRARRAEYANLETYFHATLAGTAAIRARKWRRYSAGLVTAIRRPLLNLASGDPGAVCLEEIFVPLRAWYAAPRKEGRAEERSPARADVLERPSDRERPVFVDLRQHIDEWLTKADATDAIRVISGEPGCGKSSFAAMWAAAKARTERVLFVPLHMLDFERDAFAAVQAFARLDTQLGCDPFEALASGDPVILILDGLDELSRVSDTGGQVARTFVDNLNLNLAQRNAGHAKARVLALLVGRPLAIHEGAATLKEAGQRVEILRLRVQAAEFPKIKKEDLPEDRRDQWWRNYFRATGQLVADMPEEYKRGGTRMDE
;
A
#
# COMPACT_ATOMS: atom_id res chain seq x y z
N MET A 1 7.84 56.72 22.31
CA MET A 1 8.07 55.46 21.62
C MET A 1 7.42 54.38 22.48
N VAL A 2 6.27 53.91 22.05
CA VAL A 2 5.50 52.86 22.74
C VAL A 2 5.75 51.59 21.94
N GLU A 3 6.31 50.57 22.61
CA GLU A 3 6.52 49.24 22.04
C GLU A 3 5.15 48.58 21.74
N PRO A 4 5.01 47.89 20.62
CA PRO A 4 3.80 47.13 20.34
C PRO A 4 3.78 45.86 21.18
N GLY A 5 2.82 45.74 22.08
CA GLY A 5 2.58 44.56 22.90
C GLY A 5 2.27 43.34 22.01
N GLU A 6 2.97 42.25 22.29
CA GLU A 6 2.65 40.92 21.77
C GLU A 6 1.20 40.53 22.09
N PRO A 7 0.47 39.92 21.17
CA PRO A 7 -0.84 39.40 21.50
C PRO A 7 -0.66 38.17 22.41
N ALA A 8 -1.12 38.27 23.62
CA ALA A 8 -1.24 37.15 24.54
C ALA A 8 -2.13 36.09 23.93
N VAL A 9 -1.54 35.03 23.44
CA VAL A 9 -2.22 33.78 23.11
C VAL A 9 -2.64 33.17 24.45
N THR A 10 -3.86 33.48 24.89
CA THR A 10 -4.49 32.71 25.97
C THR A 10 -4.78 31.31 25.46
N SER A 11 -3.79 30.44 25.55
CA SER A 11 -3.94 29.00 25.49
C SER A 11 -4.80 28.60 26.68
N ALA A 12 -6.08 28.32 26.45
CA ALA A 12 -6.85 27.55 27.40
C ALA A 12 -6.17 26.18 27.51
N ALA A 13 -5.51 25.93 28.62
CA ALA A 13 -4.92 24.65 28.93
C ALA A 13 -6.02 23.57 28.80
N PRO A 14 -5.73 22.40 28.19
CA PRO A 14 -6.69 21.31 28.14
C PRO A 14 -6.99 20.87 29.59
N ASP A 15 -8.27 20.72 29.85
CA ASP A 15 -8.85 20.33 31.14
C ASP A 15 -8.25 18.99 31.58
N ASP A 16 -7.76 18.95 32.81
CA ASP A 16 -7.08 17.89 33.56
C ASP A 16 -7.19 16.45 33.00
N GLY A 17 -6.34 16.07 32.08
CA GLY A 17 -6.04 14.64 31.79
C GLY A 17 -7.18 13.74 31.33
N LYS A 18 -8.37 14.28 31.06
CA LYS A 18 -9.51 13.52 30.56
C LYS A 18 -9.39 13.25 29.05
N PRO A 19 -9.66 12.02 28.60
CA PRO A 19 -9.64 11.71 27.18
C PRO A 19 -10.72 12.50 26.43
N LEU A 20 -10.36 13.03 25.25
CA LEU A 20 -11.31 13.61 24.31
C LEU A 20 -12.43 12.61 24.00
N ARG A 21 -13.65 13.06 23.94
CA ARG A 21 -14.80 12.20 23.66
C ARG A 21 -15.47 12.62 22.35
N LEU A 22 -15.73 11.64 21.47
CA LEU A 22 -16.34 11.83 20.17
C LEU A 22 -17.72 11.17 20.10
N THR A 23 -18.69 11.90 19.57
CA THR A 23 -19.99 11.33 19.20
C THR A 23 -20.03 11.17 17.68
N LEU A 24 -20.43 10.00 17.17
CA LEU A 24 -20.64 9.79 15.74
C LEU A 24 -21.94 10.48 15.33
N ASP A 25 -21.84 11.46 14.45
CA ASP A 25 -23.01 12.04 13.78
C ASP A 25 -23.31 11.26 12.49
N ALA A 26 -24.01 10.14 12.66
CA ALA A 26 -24.35 9.24 11.55
C ALA A 26 -25.20 9.95 10.47
N ARG A 27 -26.06 10.89 10.87
CA ARG A 27 -26.93 11.63 9.94
C ARG A 27 -26.13 12.60 9.07
N LYS A 28 -25.16 13.29 9.65
CA LYS A 28 -24.26 14.18 8.89
C LYS A 28 -23.38 13.37 7.94
N LEU A 29 -22.83 12.27 8.41
CA LEU A 29 -22.01 11.37 7.59
C LEU A 29 -22.81 10.79 6.42
N ALA A 30 -24.05 10.33 6.66
CA ALA A 30 -24.95 9.84 5.62
C ALA A 30 -25.28 10.89 4.56
N LYS A 31 -25.60 12.14 4.98
CA LYS A 31 -25.87 13.26 4.05
C LYS A 31 -24.64 13.61 3.21
N ALA A 32 -23.45 13.60 3.79
CA ALA A 32 -22.21 13.83 3.05
C ALA A 32 -21.96 12.73 2.02
N LEU A 33 -22.21 11.46 2.39
CA LEU A 33 -22.11 10.32 1.47
C LEU A 33 -23.10 10.43 0.31
N ALA A 34 -24.35 10.82 0.58
CA ALA A 34 -25.36 11.03 -0.47
C ALA A 34 -24.89 12.04 -1.50
N LYS A 35 -24.37 13.19 -1.05
CA LYS A 35 -23.82 14.21 -1.95
C LYS A 35 -22.63 13.69 -2.74
N GLY A 36 -21.69 12.98 -2.10
CA GLY A 36 -20.53 12.41 -2.77
C GLY A 36 -20.85 11.29 -3.77
N ILE A 37 -21.93 10.52 -3.57
CA ILE A 37 -22.34 9.43 -4.47
C ILE A 37 -23.07 9.95 -5.73
N VAL A 38 -23.74 11.11 -5.68
CA VAL A 38 -24.47 11.70 -6.84
C VAL A 38 -23.53 11.97 -8.03
N PHE A 39 -22.26 12.24 -7.79
CA PHE A 39 -21.28 12.55 -8.84
C PHE A 39 -20.68 11.30 -9.52
N ARG A 40 -21.50 10.29 -9.85
CA ARG A 40 -21.10 9.06 -10.57
C ARG A 40 -20.63 9.27 -12.02
N GLY A 41 -20.59 10.51 -12.51
CA GLY A 41 -20.14 10.82 -13.86
C GLY A 41 -18.64 11.06 -13.95
N PHE A 42 -17.93 10.17 -14.63
CA PHE A 42 -16.64 10.38 -15.29
C PHE A 42 -15.62 11.31 -14.58
N GLY A 43 -14.68 10.73 -13.84
CA GLY A 43 -13.49 11.46 -13.39
C GLY A 43 -13.65 12.43 -12.21
N ALA A 44 -14.86 12.59 -11.66
CA ALA A 44 -15.20 13.60 -10.67
C ALA A 44 -15.14 13.10 -9.21
N TYR A 45 -14.49 11.96 -8.92
CA TYR A 45 -14.44 11.43 -7.56
C TYR A 45 -13.74 12.36 -6.55
N ASP A 46 -12.64 12.99 -6.96
CA ASP A 46 -11.93 13.94 -6.08
C ASP A 46 -12.80 15.17 -5.79
N LYS A 47 -13.56 15.62 -6.79
CA LYS A 47 -14.54 16.70 -6.63
C LYS A 47 -15.71 16.27 -5.72
N ALA A 48 -16.21 15.05 -5.87
CA ALA A 48 -17.26 14.49 -5.02
C ALA A 48 -16.81 14.36 -3.56
N ILE A 49 -15.57 13.93 -3.33
CA ILE A 49 -14.97 13.89 -2.00
C ILE A 49 -14.83 15.31 -1.44
N ALA A 50 -14.36 16.27 -2.23
CA ALA A 50 -14.24 17.66 -1.80
C ALA A 50 -15.60 18.27 -1.41
N GLU A 51 -16.64 18.09 -2.23
CA GLU A 51 -18.01 18.57 -1.94
C GLU A 51 -18.64 17.88 -0.72
N GLY A 52 -18.36 16.57 -0.51
CA GLY A 52 -18.78 15.85 0.69
C GLY A 52 -18.09 16.37 1.95
N ILE A 53 -16.82 16.71 1.87
CA ILE A 53 -16.05 17.33 2.96
C ILE A 53 -16.58 18.74 3.23
N GLU A 54 -16.81 19.56 2.21
CA GLU A 54 -17.43 20.89 2.36
C GLU A 54 -18.82 20.80 3.02
N ALA A 55 -19.59 19.77 2.69
CA ALA A 55 -20.88 19.54 3.33
C ALA A 55 -20.76 19.18 4.82
N LEU A 56 -19.71 18.41 5.20
CA LEU A 56 -19.39 18.15 6.61
C LEU A 56 -18.96 19.43 7.32
N ASP A 57 -18.15 20.26 6.68
CA ASP A 57 -17.64 21.51 7.22
C ASP A 57 -18.75 22.54 7.44
N ALA A 58 -19.66 22.69 6.48
CA ALA A 58 -20.80 23.63 6.56
C ALA A 58 -21.75 23.33 7.72
N ILE A 59 -21.77 22.11 8.21
CA ILE A 59 -22.71 21.66 9.24
C ILE A 59 -22.06 21.62 10.64
N GLY A 60 -20.71 21.71 10.73
CA GLY A 60 -19.94 21.35 11.93
C GLY A 60 -19.33 22.48 12.74
N ILE A 61 -19.14 23.69 12.21
CA ILE A 61 -18.39 24.75 12.90
C ILE A 61 -19.09 26.13 12.81
N PRO A 62 -19.25 26.82 13.94
CA PRO A 62 -19.58 28.25 13.91
C PRO A 62 -18.36 29.02 13.39
N THR A 63 -18.55 29.82 12.36
CA THR A 63 -17.54 30.55 11.56
C THR A 63 -16.77 31.67 12.31
N VAL A 64 -16.86 31.80 13.62
CA VAL A 64 -16.45 33.03 14.35
C VAL A 64 -15.32 32.83 15.36
N LYS A 65 -14.86 31.57 15.64
CA LYS A 65 -13.75 31.31 16.56
C LYS A 65 -12.88 30.14 16.07
N PRO A 66 -11.56 30.14 16.39
CA PRO A 66 -10.76 28.94 16.10
C PRO A 66 -11.43 27.73 16.80
N PRO A 67 -11.55 26.58 16.10
CA PRO A 67 -12.26 25.42 16.61
C PRO A 67 -11.59 24.89 17.88
N THR A 68 -12.38 24.44 18.84
CA THR A 68 -11.86 23.77 20.05
C THR A 68 -11.19 22.45 19.69
N VAL A 69 -10.40 21.88 20.60
CA VAL A 69 -9.72 20.60 20.40
C VAL A 69 -10.72 19.48 20.11
N GLU A 70 -11.91 19.49 20.78
CA GLU A 70 -12.99 18.54 20.55
C GLU A 70 -13.59 18.71 19.13
N GLN A 71 -13.78 19.94 18.68
CA GLN A 71 -14.26 20.22 17.33
C GLN A 71 -13.25 19.80 16.27
N GLN A 72 -11.97 20.06 16.50
CA GLN A 72 -10.89 19.58 15.63
C GLN A 72 -10.87 18.04 15.57
N ALA A 73 -11.01 17.36 16.70
CA ALA A 73 -11.05 15.90 16.78
C ALA A 73 -12.29 15.35 16.04
N TRP A 74 -13.45 15.98 16.21
CA TRP A 74 -14.67 15.60 15.52
C TRP A 74 -14.51 15.71 13.99
N LEU A 75 -14.03 16.84 13.50
CA LEU A 75 -13.79 17.06 12.07
C LEU A 75 -12.78 16.06 11.51
N TRP A 76 -11.65 15.89 12.20
CA TRP A 76 -10.62 14.96 11.80
C TRP A 76 -11.17 13.56 11.56
N VAL A 77 -11.89 13.01 12.55
CA VAL A 77 -12.38 11.64 12.49
C VAL A 77 -13.52 11.47 11.48
N HIS A 78 -14.44 12.45 11.38
CA HIS A 78 -15.58 12.36 10.43
C HIS A 78 -15.14 12.54 8.98
N ARG A 79 -14.21 13.46 8.69
CA ARG A 79 -13.63 13.61 7.34
C ARG A 79 -12.87 12.35 6.92
N ALA A 80 -12.07 11.79 7.82
CA ALA A 80 -11.35 10.52 7.57
C ALA A 80 -12.33 9.36 7.33
N ALA A 81 -13.38 9.24 8.12
CA ALA A 81 -14.42 8.21 7.96
C ALA A 81 -15.14 8.35 6.62
N PHE A 82 -15.54 9.58 6.26
CA PHE A 82 -16.17 9.88 4.98
C PHE A 82 -15.28 9.47 3.80
N THR A 83 -14.01 9.90 3.81
CA THR A 83 -13.07 9.61 2.73
C THR A 83 -12.79 8.11 2.62
N ALA A 84 -12.64 7.43 3.76
CA ALA A 84 -12.46 5.98 3.78
C ALA A 84 -13.66 5.23 3.18
N LEU A 85 -14.88 5.66 3.51
CA LEU A 85 -16.11 5.12 2.94
C LEU A 85 -16.17 5.34 1.42
N ALA A 86 -15.94 6.56 0.96
CA ALA A 86 -15.95 6.92 -0.45
C ALA A 86 -14.93 6.07 -1.24
N TRP A 87 -13.71 5.90 -0.73
CA TRP A 87 -12.69 5.04 -1.34
C TRP A 87 -13.07 3.57 -1.36
N THR A 88 -13.67 3.09 -0.28
CA THR A 88 -14.12 1.68 -0.18
C THR A 88 -15.21 1.39 -1.21
N ILE A 89 -16.18 2.30 -1.37
CA ILE A 89 -17.26 2.19 -2.36
C ILE A 89 -16.70 2.23 -3.78
N ARG A 90 -15.85 3.21 -4.09
CA ARG A 90 -15.20 3.33 -5.41
C ARG A 90 -14.49 2.04 -5.83
N SER A 91 -13.82 1.40 -4.88
CA SER A 91 -13.05 0.19 -5.13
C SER A 91 -13.90 -1.08 -5.26
N SER A 92 -15.20 -0.99 -5.16
CA SER A 92 -16.15 -2.10 -5.24
C SER A 92 -17.18 -1.84 -6.35
N PRO A 93 -16.83 -2.12 -7.63
CA PRO A 93 -17.68 -1.77 -8.79
C PRO A 93 -19.12 -2.29 -8.66
N THR A 94 -19.28 -3.52 -8.17
CA THR A 94 -20.60 -4.14 -7.95
C THR A 94 -21.44 -3.40 -6.90
N LEU A 95 -20.80 -2.75 -5.95
CA LEU A 95 -21.43 -1.92 -4.95
C LEU A 95 -21.77 -0.55 -5.50
N ALA A 96 -20.82 0.07 -6.19
CA ALA A 96 -21.00 1.37 -6.81
C ALA A 96 -22.22 1.39 -7.76
N ASP A 97 -22.47 0.29 -8.48
CA ASP A 97 -23.59 0.16 -9.40
C ASP A 97 -24.95 -0.03 -8.70
N ARG A 98 -24.95 -0.55 -7.48
CA ARG A 98 -26.17 -0.82 -6.69
C ARG A 98 -26.59 0.33 -5.77
N LEU A 99 -25.65 1.23 -5.46
CA LEU A 99 -25.92 2.35 -4.59
C LEU A 99 -26.80 3.38 -5.29
N GLY A 100 -28.03 3.52 -4.81
CA GLY A 100 -28.96 4.59 -5.13
C GLY A 100 -28.75 5.81 -4.22
N ASN A 101 -29.49 6.88 -4.48
CA ASN A 101 -29.67 8.01 -3.56
C ASN A 101 -31.04 7.90 -2.88
N ASP A 102 -31.49 6.70 -2.55
CA ASP A 102 -32.76 6.50 -1.90
C ASP A 102 -32.64 6.88 -0.41
N ASP A 103 -33.56 7.71 0.06
CA ASP A 103 -33.64 8.12 1.47
C ASP A 103 -33.70 6.91 2.41
N ARG A 104 -34.27 5.78 1.96
CA ARG A 104 -34.32 4.52 2.72
C ARG A 104 -32.94 3.94 3.00
N GLU A 105 -32.01 4.06 2.05
CA GLU A 105 -30.64 3.59 2.20
C GLU A 105 -29.89 4.41 3.26
N LEU A 106 -30.10 5.73 3.22
CA LEU A 106 -29.50 6.66 4.17
C LEU A 106 -30.09 6.46 5.57
N ASP A 107 -31.40 6.30 5.68
CA ASP A 107 -32.07 6.04 6.95
C ASP A 107 -31.63 4.70 7.56
N ALA A 108 -31.40 3.68 6.75
CA ALA A 108 -30.88 2.39 7.20
C ALA A 108 -29.44 2.51 7.74
N PHE A 109 -28.59 3.31 7.09
CA PHE A 109 -27.26 3.62 7.59
C PHE A 109 -27.33 4.35 8.93
N VAL A 110 -28.14 5.40 9.01
CA VAL A 110 -28.31 6.20 10.24
C VAL A 110 -28.82 5.35 11.38
N THR A 111 -29.85 4.53 11.13
CA THR A 111 -30.45 3.64 12.13
C THR A 111 -29.44 2.61 12.65
N GLY A 112 -28.64 2.02 11.74
CA GLY A 112 -27.61 1.06 12.10
C GLY A 112 -26.46 1.68 12.89
N ALA A 113 -26.07 2.90 12.56
CA ALA A 113 -24.94 3.61 13.20
C ALA A 113 -25.34 4.40 14.45
N GLN A 114 -26.65 4.47 14.78
CA GLN A 114 -27.16 5.34 15.83
C GLN A 114 -26.67 4.92 17.22
N SER A 115 -25.98 5.83 17.89
CA SER A 115 -25.65 5.75 19.32
C SER A 115 -25.24 7.15 19.81
N GLU A 116 -25.83 7.58 20.90
CA GLU A 116 -25.54 8.88 21.53
C GLU A 116 -24.34 8.82 22.48
N GLU A 117 -23.80 7.64 22.77
CA GLU A 117 -22.73 7.47 23.72
C GLU A 117 -21.40 7.97 23.16
N PRO A 118 -20.71 8.93 23.82
CA PRO A 118 -19.45 9.44 23.34
C PRO A 118 -18.34 8.40 23.44
N VAL A 119 -17.52 8.27 22.41
CA VAL A 119 -16.36 7.38 22.36
C VAL A 119 -15.10 8.15 22.76
N PRO A 120 -14.32 7.70 23.74
CA PRO A 120 -13.07 8.37 24.12
C PRO A 120 -11.99 8.13 23.04
N ILE A 121 -11.26 9.21 22.70
CA ILE A 121 -10.03 9.10 21.92
C ILE A 121 -8.89 8.73 22.88
N THR A 122 -8.50 7.49 22.86
CA THR A 122 -7.42 6.92 23.67
C THR A 122 -6.23 6.56 22.80
N LEU A 123 -5.13 6.12 23.41
CA LEU A 123 -4.01 5.50 22.70
C LEU A 123 -4.47 4.30 21.86
N ASP A 124 -5.38 3.49 22.39
CA ASP A 124 -5.91 2.33 21.68
C ASP A 124 -6.72 2.74 20.43
N PHE A 125 -7.51 3.83 20.51
CA PHE A 125 -8.14 4.43 19.32
C PHE A 125 -7.10 4.85 18.28
N LEU A 126 -6.01 5.47 18.71
CA LEU A 126 -4.95 5.90 17.79
C LEU A 126 -4.15 4.73 17.23
N ASP A 127 -3.97 3.68 18.00
CA ASP A 127 -3.23 2.47 17.59
C ASP A 127 -4.06 1.55 16.69
N ARG A 128 -5.33 1.37 17.02
CA ARG A 128 -6.24 0.46 16.36
C ARG A 128 -7.61 1.09 16.11
N PRO A 129 -7.67 2.16 15.29
CA PRO A 129 -8.90 2.91 15.10
C PRO A 129 -10.04 2.05 14.55
N ALA A 130 -9.73 1.02 13.79
CA ALA A 130 -10.70 0.07 13.27
C ALA A 130 -11.30 -0.88 14.33
N ASN A 131 -10.69 -0.96 15.52
CA ASN A 131 -11.24 -1.73 16.65
C ASN A 131 -12.01 -0.85 17.65
N SER A 132 -12.13 0.45 17.35
CA SER A 132 -12.81 1.39 18.24
C SER A 132 -14.33 1.24 18.19
N PRO A 133 -15.03 1.56 19.27
CA PRO A 133 -16.50 1.63 19.26
C PRO A 133 -17.04 2.60 18.21
N PHE A 134 -16.29 3.65 17.89
CA PHE A 134 -16.64 4.59 16.81
C PHE A 134 -16.71 3.88 15.45
N PHE A 135 -15.69 3.08 15.12
CA PHE A 135 -15.66 2.33 13.87
C PHE A 135 -16.73 1.23 13.82
N GLU A 136 -16.99 0.57 14.95
CA GLU A 136 -18.06 -0.45 15.05
C GLU A 136 -19.43 0.14 14.69
N ARG A 137 -19.71 1.39 15.06
CA ARG A 137 -20.94 2.09 14.68
C ARG A 137 -21.00 2.35 13.17
N ILE A 138 -19.90 2.77 12.57
CA ILE A 138 -19.83 2.94 11.10
C ILE A 138 -20.09 1.59 10.43
N ARG A 139 -19.50 0.53 10.93
CA ARG A 139 -19.68 -0.83 10.40
C ARG A 139 -21.15 -1.30 10.53
N ALA A 140 -21.79 -1.02 11.63
CA ALA A 140 -23.21 -1.31 11.84
C ALA A 140 -24.12 -0.52 10.89
N GLY A 141 -23.81 0.77 10.65
CA GLY A 141 -24.48 1.57 9.64
C GLY A 141 -24.39 0.98 8.24
N ILE A 142 -23.17 0.57 7.84
CA ILE A 142 -22.95 -0.11 6.56
C ILE A 142 -23.74 -1.43 6.47
N ALA A 143 -23.77 -2.21 7.52
CA ALA A 143 -24.53 -3.46 7.53
C ALA A 143 -26.05 -3.20 7.34
N GLY A 144 -26.58 -2.14 7.96
CA GLY A 144 -27.94 -1.66 7.72
C GLY A 144 -28.18 -1.30 6.26
N TRP A 145 -27.28 -0.53 5.69
CA TRP A 145 -27.32 -0.12 4.28
C TRP A 145 -27.26 -1.33 3.32
N PHE A 146 -26.31 -2.23 3.51
CA PHE A 146 -26.18 -3.47 2.71
C PHE A 146 -27.44 -4.33 2.72
N LYS A 147 -28.14 -4.38 3.84
CA LYS A 147 -29.42 -5.10 3.95
C LYS A 147 -30.47 -4.52 3.01
N VAL A 148 -30.53 -3.19 2.86
CA VAL A 148 -31.50 -2.52 1.97
C VAL A 148 -31.16 -2.75 0.50
N ILE A 149 -29.90 -2.66 0.11
CA ILE A 149 -29.46 -2.89 -1.29
C ILE A 149 -29.33 -4.38 -1.66
N GLY A 150 -29.60 -5.31 -0.74
CA GLY A 150 -29.56 -6.73 -1.00
C GLY A 150 -28.14 -7.30 -1.25
N ALA A 151 -27.12 -6.68 -0.63
CA ALA A 151 -25.73 -7.14 -0.76
C ALA A 151 -25.50 -8.44 0.05
N GLY A 152 -24.77 -9.39 -0.51
CA GLY A 152 -24.45 -10.67 0.13
C GLY A 152 -23.52 -10.51 1.35
N THR A 153 -23.54 -11.51 2.24
CA THR A 153 -22.69 -11.52 3.45
C THR A 153 -21.20 -11.51 3.14
N ALA A 154 -20.78 -12.13 2.03
CA ALA A 154 -19.38 -12.10 1.55
C ALA A 154 -18.94 -10.70 1.15
N ASP A 155 -19.80 -9.95 0.43
CA ASP A 155 -19.55 -8.56 0.04
C ASP A 155 -19.46 -7.67 1.28
N GLN A 156 -20.37 -7.84 2.25
CA GLN A 156 -20.36 -7.11 3.52
C GLN A 156 -19.03 -7.32 4.28
N ALA A 157 -18.55 -8.56 4.38
CA ALA A 157 -17.30 -8.87 5.05
C ALA A 157 -16.07 -8.29 4.31
N ALA A 158 -16.08 -8.34 2.98
CA ALA A 158 -14.99 -7.77 2.16
C ALA A 158 -14.91 -6.24 2.31
N VAL A 159 -16.05 -5.57 2.22
CA VAL A 159 -16.14 -4.11 2.39
C VAL A 159 -15.79 -3.72 3.83
N GLY A 160 -16.26 -4.43 4.83
CA GLY A 160 -15.93 -4.16 6.23
C GLY A 160 -14.42 -4.25 6.51
N ARG A 161 -13.74 -5.27 5.97
CA ARG A 161 -12.27 -5.39 6.08
C ARG A 161 -11.55 -4.25 5.36
N ARG A 162 -11.96 -3.92 4.14
CA ARG A 162 -11.35 -2.84 3.37
C ARG A 162 -11.54 -1.50 4.07
N LEU A 163 -12.76 -1.21 4.52
CA LEU A 163 -13.05 0.03 5.24
C LEU A 163 -12.21 0.18 6.50
N ALA A 164 -12.01 -0.91 7.26
CA ALA A 164 -11.16 -0.89 8.45
C ALA A 164 -9.73 -0.43 8.12
N GLN A 165 -9.18 -0.91 7.02
CA GLN A 165 -7.86 -0.52 6.53
C GLN A 165 -7.84 0.94 6.04
N GLU A 166 -8.83 1.32 5.22
CA GLU A 166 -8.92 2.67 4.67
C GLU A 166 -9.14 3.71 5.79
N PHE A 167 -9.94 3.40 6.81
CA PHE A 167 -10.18 4.34 7.91
C PHE A 167 -8.90 4.69 8.67
N ALA A 168 -8.09 3.70 9.01
CA ALA A 168 -6.80 3.93 9.67
C ALA A 168 -5.87 4.81 8.81
N ILE A 169 -5.81 4.57 7.51
CA ILE A 169 -5.00 5.34 6.56
C ILE A 169 -5.52 6.78 6.44
N HIS A 170 -6.83 6.95 6.27
CA HIS A 170 -7.41 8.28 6.06
C HIS A 170 -7.37 9.15 7.32
N LEU A 171 -7.34 8.60 8.52
CA LEU A 171 -7.04 9.36 9.74
C LEU A 171 -5.67 10.05 9.67
N ASP A 172 -4.65 9.32 9.24
CA ASP A 172 -3.30 9.90 9.10
C ASP A 172 -3.18 10.86 7.91
N LEU A 173 -3.85 10.55 6.80
CA LEU A 173 -3.87 11.42 5.61
C LEU A 173 -4.58 12.76 5.89
N GLU A 174 -5.73 12.73 6.54
CA GLU A 174 -6.50 13.92 6.89
C GLU A 174 -5.71 14.84 7.84
N MET A 175 -5.10 14.27 8.89
CA MET A 175 -4.24 15.01 9.81
C MET A 175 -3.08 15.71 9.08
N ARG A 176 -2.51 15.05 8.08
CA ARG A 176 -1.40 15.58 7.28
C ARG A 176 -1.84 16.68 6.32
N ALA A 177 -2.95 16.43 5.61
CA ALA A 177 -3.45 17.36 4.59
C ALA A 177 -3.87 18.71 5.20
N ARG A 178 -4.36 18.72 6.45
CA ARG A 178 -4.92 19.89 7.13
C ARG A 178 -4.23 20.17 8.46
N ARG A 179 -2.93 19.98 8.51
CA ARG A 179 -2.13 20.10 9.75
C ARG A 179 -2.37 21.43 10.49
N ALA A 180 -2.50 22.52 9.78
CA ALA A 180 -2.73 23.84 10.37
C ALA A 180 -4.11 23.92 11.09
N GLU A 181 -5.14 23.26 10.55
CA GLU A 181 -6.46 23.19 11.16
C GLU A 181 -6.47 22.34 12.44
N TYR A 182 -5.59 21.35 12.54
CA TYR A 182 -5.51 20.40 13.65
C TYR A 182 -4.34 20.65 14.62
N ALA A 183 -3.73 21.83 14.60
CA ALA A 183 -2.54 22.13 15.39
C ALA A 183 -2.75 21.94 16.90
N ASN A 184 -3.89 22.37 17.44
CA ASN A 184 -4.21 22.20 18.86
C ASN A 184 -4.47 20.74 19.21
N LEU A 185 -5.10 19.97 18.34
CA LEU A 185 -5.30 18.54 18.49
C LEU A 185 -3.97 17.77 18.45
N GLU A 186 -3.07 18.15 17.57
CA GLU A 186 -1.72 17.57 17.52
C GLU A 186 -0.95 17.84 18.80
N THR A 187 -1.00 19.06 19.32
CA THR A 187 -0.41 19.45 20.61
C THR A 187 -1.00 18.65 21.78
N TYR A 188 -2.32 18.48 21.81
CA TYR A 188 -3.01 17.66 22.82
C TYR A 188 -2.52 16.20 22.78
N PHE A 189 -2.41 15.59 21.60
CA PHE A 189 -1.90 14.23 21.46
C PHE A 189 -0.45 14.10 21.95
N HIS A 190 0.38 15.09 21.67
CA HIS A 190 1.77 15.10 22.17
C HIS A 190 1.83 15.23 23.70
N ALA A 191 1.01 16.06 24.29
CA ALA A 191 1.00 16.28 25.72
C ALA A 191 0.41 15.11 26.52
N THR A 192 -0.70 14.52 26.00
CA THR A 192 -1.51 13.55 26.77
C THR A 192 -1.14 12.09 26.48
N LEU A 193 -0.62 11.81 25.26
CA LEU A 193 -0.42 10.45 24.75
C LEU A 193 1.06 10.13 24.45
N ALA A 194 2.01 10.84 25.08
CA ALA A 194 3.45 10.80 24.81
C ALA A 194 4.16 9.52 25.30
N GLY A 195 3.69 8.34 24.94
CA GLY A 195 4.47 7.10 25.05
C GLY A 195 5.34 6.88 23.80
N THR A 196 6.62 6.49 23.97
CA THR A 196 7.55 6.24 22.85
C THR A 196 7.00 5.19 21.86
N ALA A 197 6.28 4.18 22.33
CA ALA A 197 5.64 3.15 21.49
C ALA A 197 4.52 3.73 20.63
N ALA A 198 3.66 4.60 21.19
CA ALA A 198 2.57 5.24 20.47
C ALA A 198 3.08 6.20 19.37
N ILE A 199 4.11 6.99 19.68
CA ILE A 199 4.76 7.86 18.69
C ILE A 199 5.31 7.03 17.54
N ARG A 200 5.91 5.89 17.82
CA ARG A 200 6.47 4.97 16.83
C ARG A 200 5.40 4.33 15.97
N ALA A 201 4.32 3.84 16.58
CA ALA A 201 3.17 3.29 15.86
C ALA A 201 2.53 4.34 14.94
N ARG A 202 2.39 5.59 15.41
CA ARG A 202 1.90 6.71 14.58
C ARG A 202 2.82 7.02 13.41
N LYS A 203 4.14 6.98 13.60
CA LYS A 203 5.12 7.18 12.51
C LYS A 203 4.98 6.09 11.43
N TRP A 204 4.84 4.83 11.84
CA TRP A 204 4.61 3.71 10.92
C TRP A 204 3.31 3.85 10.14
N ARG A 205 2.20 4.19 10.80
CA ARG A 205 0.91 4.43 10.10
C ARG A 205 1.01 5.56 9.10
N ARG A 206 1.66 6.67 9.49
CA ARG A 206 1.87 7.81 8.60
C ARG A 206 2.69 7.42 7.36
N TYR A 207 3.73 6.63 7.55
CA TYR A 207 4.54 6.11 6.47
C TYR A 207 3.73 5.17 5.57
N SER A 208 3.00 4.23 6.15
CA SER A 208 2.10 3.30 5.44
C SER A 208 1.04 4.04 4.60
N ALA A 209 0.42 5.08 5.16
CA ALA A 209 -0.50 5.95 4.43
C ALA A 209 0.19 6.64 3.23
N GLY A 210 1.46 7.01 3.39
CA GLY A 210 2.28 7.56 2.31
C GLY A 210 2.47 6.57 1.15
N LEU A 211 2.74 5.30 1.43
CA LEU A 211 2.88 4.25 0.41
C LEU A 211 1.56 4.04 -0.37
N VAL A 212 0.43 4.01 0.34
CA VAL A 212 -0.89 3.89 -0.32
C VAL A 212 -1.18 5.11 -1.18
N THR A 213 -0.84 6.31 -0.71
CA THR A 213 -1.03 7.53 -1.50
C THR A 213 -0.15 7.55 -2.75
N ALA A 214 1.06 7.00 -2.67
CA ALA A 214 2.00 6.99 -3.80
C ALA A 214 1.43 6.27 -5.03
N ILE A 215 0.76 5.12 -4.84
CA ILE A 215 0.15 4.38 -5.96
C ILE A 215 -1.13 5.03 -6.52
N ARG A 216 -1.68 6.02 -5.82
CA ARG A 216 -2.88 6.78 -6.18
C ARG A 216 -2.55 8.13 -6.82
N ARG A 217 -1.26 8.51 -6.87
CA ARG A 217 -0.85 9.73 -7.57
C ARG A 217 -0.96 9.54 -9.08
N PRO A 218 -1.33 10.61 -9.82
CA PRO A 218 -1.30 10.58 -11.27
C PRO A 218 0.08 10.12 -11.79
N LEU A 219 0.09 9.19 -12.74
CA LEU A 219 1.32 8.67 -13.36
C LEU A 219 1.93 9.68 -14.34
N LEU A 220 1.10 10.53 -14.94
CA LEU A 220 1.52 11.63 -15.79
C LEU A 220 1.37 12.94 -15.01
N ASN A 221 2.21 13.93 -15.27
CA ASN A 221 2.16 15.27 -14.65
C ASN A 221 0.93 16.09 -15.12
N LEU A 222 -0.22 15.45 -15.16
CA LEU A 222 -1.50 16.09 -15.34
C LEU A 222 -1.95 16.66 -14.00
N ALA A 223 -2.57 17.83 -14.02
CA ALA A 223 -3.09 18.44 -12.81
C ALA A 223 -4.09 17.49 -12.13
N SER A 224 -4.07 17.43 -10.81
CA SER A 224 -5.05 16.67 -10.05
C SER A 224 -6.46 17.13 -10.43
N GLY A 225 -7.29 16.21 -10.95
CA GLY A 225 -8.64 16.52 -11.45
C GLY A 225 -8.75 16.66 -12.97
N ASP A 226 -7.66 16.49 -13.71
CA ASP A 226 -7.71 16.44 -15.16
C ASP A 226 -8.45 15.16 -15.62
N PRO A 227 -9.47 15.26 -16.49
CA PRO A 227 -10.13 14.08 -17.02
C PRO A 227 -9.14 13.30 -17.90
N GLY A 228 -8.60 12.22 -17.40
CA GLY A 228 -7.54 11.42 -18.02
C GLY A 228 -6.34 11.17 -17.13
N ALA A 229 -6.26 11.79 -15.95
CA ALA A 229 -5.27 11.47 -14.95
C ALA A 229 -5.51 10.06 -14.41
N VAL A 230 -4.60 9.13 -14.71
CA VAL A 230 -4.66 7.74 -14.24
C VAL A 230 -3.60 7.48 -13.18
N CYS A 231 -3.92 6.67 -12.19
CA CYS A 231 -2.98 6.25 -11.17
C CYS A 231 -2.62 4.76 -11.32
N LEU A 232 -1.52 4.36 -10.66
CA LEU A 232 -1.04 2.99 -10.74
C LEU A 232 -2.08 1.98 -10.21
N GLU A 233 -2.79 2.31 -9.13
CA GLU A 233 -3.81 1.42 -8.53
C GLU A 233 -4.93 1.10 -9.53
N GLU A 234 -5.27 2.01 -10.45
CA GLU A 234 -6.35 1.84 -11.41
C GLU A 234 -5.97 0.98 -12.61
N ILE A 235 -4.75 1.12 -13.10
CA ILE A 235 -4.32 0.45 -14.35
C ILE A 235 -3.50 -0.81 -14.12
N PHE A 236 -3.09 -1.07 -12.88
CA PHE A 236 -2.24 -2.21 -12.58
C PHE A 236 -2.92 -3.54 -12.92
N VAL A 237 -2.18 -4.40 -13.60
CA VAL A 237 -2.57 -5.79 -13.87
C VAL A 237 -1.71 -6.72 -13.02
N PRO A 238 -2.29 -7.71 -12.34
CA PRO A 238 -1.52 -8.69 -11.58
C PRO A 238 -0.47 -9.35 -12.46
N LEU A 239 0.78 -9.38 -12.03
CA LEU A 239 1.88 -9.94 -12.79
C LEU A 239 2.03 -11.43 -12.54
N ARG A 240 2.52 -12.13 -13.56
CA ARG A 240 2.97 -13.53 -13.47
C ARG A 240 4.49 -13.58 -13.48
N ALA A 241 5.01 -14.63 -12.89
CA ALA A 241 6.43 -14.92 -12.89
C ALA A 241 6.67 -16.39 -13.14
N TRP A 242 7.93 -16.74 -13.34
CA TRP A 242 8.36 -18.13 -13.46
C TRP A 242 9.68 -18.34 -12.70
N TYR A 243 9.94 -19.58 -12.39
CA TYR A 243 11.23 -20.03 -11.88
C TYR A 243 11.54 -21.43 -12.41
N ALA A 244 12.84 -21.77 -12.44
CA ALA A 244 13.30 -23.09 -12.82
C ALA A 244 13.19 -24.04 -11.62
N ALA A 245 12.47 -25.15 -11.77
CA ALA A 245 12.39 -26.21 -10.77
C ALA A 245 13.02 -27.51 -11.32
N PRO A 246 13.72 -28.28 -10.48
CA PRO A 246 14.30 -29.55 -10.91
C PRO A 246 13.20 -30.52 -11.38
N ARG A 247 13.47 -31.26 -12.46
CA ARG A 247 12.62 -32.36 -12.90
C ARG A 247 12.71 -33.51 -11.89
N LYS A 248 11.58 -34.08 -11.52
CA LYS A 248 11.52 -35.22 -10.54
C LYS A 248 12.06 -36.56 -11.07
N GLU A 249 12.59 -36.63 -12.30
CA GLU A 249 13.03 -37.87 -12.89
C GLU A 249 14.55 -37.85 -13.14
N GLY A 250 15.26 -38.76 -12.51
CA GLY A 250 16.64 -39.16 -12.83
C GLY A 250 17.66 -39.04 -11.68
N ARG A 251 18.32 -40.15 -11.39
CA ARG A 251 19.41 -40.30 -10.43
C ARG A 251 20.41 -39.14 -10.48
N ALA A 252 20.82 -38.73 -9.28
CA ALA A 252 21.89 -37.76 -9.07
C ALA A 252 23.20 -38.22 -9.76
N GLU A 253 23.53 -37.56 -10.87
CA GLU A 253 24.89 -37.54 -11.36
C GLU A 253 25.57 -36.23 -10.96
N GLU A 254 26.82 -36.34 -10.54
CA GLU A 254 27.65 -35.30 -9.96
C GLU A 254 27.65 -33.99 -10.78
N ARG A 255 27.48 -32.90 -10.07
CA ARG A 255 27.50 -31.53 -10.61
C ARG A 255 28.93 -31.16 -11.02
N SER A 256 29.20 -31.11 -12.30
CA SER A 256 30.31 -30.29 -12.81
C SER A 256 29.90 -28.82 -12.77
N PRO A 257 30.77 -27.90 -12.32
CA PRO A 257 30.46 -26.46 -12.35
C PRO A 257 30.55 -25.96 -13.80
N ALA A 258 29.42 -25.98 -14.51
CA ALA A 258 29.33 -25.39 -15.83
C ALA A 258 29.25 -23.88 -15.73
N ARG A 259 29.95 -23.18 -16.61
CA ARG A 259 29.98 -21.72 -16.78
C ARG A 259 28.57 -21.13 -16.79
N ALA A 260 28.37 -20.18 -15.92
CA ALA A 260 27.14 -19.39 -15.87
C ALA A 260 27.12 -18.39 -17.03
N ASP A 261 26.40 -18.72 -18.09
CA ASP A 261 26.06 -17.76 -19.13
C ASP A 261 24.76 -17.05 -18.76
N VAL A 262 24.77 -15.75 -18.98
CA VAL A 262 23.72 -14.79 -18.68
C VAL A 262 22.47 -15.17 -19.46
N LEU A 263 21.30 -15.35 -18.80
CA LEU A 263 20.02 -15.75 -19.37
C LEU A 263 19.94 -17.22 -19.84
N GLU A 264 20.38 -18.16 -19.01
CA GLU A 264 20.09 -19.55 -19.33
C GLU A 264 18.60 -19.85 -19.18
N ARG A 265 17.96 -20.14 -20.32
CA ARG A 265 16.71 -20.88 -20.41
C ARG A 265 16.82 -22.14 -19.54
N PRO A 266 15.71 -22.65 -18.97
CA PRO A 266 15.74 -23.85 -18.15
C PRO A 266 16.57 -24.94 -18.82
N SER A 267 17.55 -25.47 -18.12
CA SER A 267 18.37 -26.57 -18.62
C SER A 267 17.50 -27.79 -18.91
N ASP A 268 17.98 -28.79 -19.64
CA ASP A 268 17.22 -30.02 -19.93
C ASP A 268 16.76 -30.76 -18.67
N ARG A 269 17.39 -30.47 -17.53
CA ARG A 269 17.11 -31.03 -16.20
C ARG A 269 16.11 -30.21 -15.40
N GLU A 270 15.70 -29.04 -15.88
CA GLU A 270 14.79 -28.11 -15.21
C GLU A 270 13.50 -27.92 -16.02
N ARG A 271 12.44 -27.58 -15.32
CA ARG A 271 11.19 -27.18 -15.93
C ARG A 271 10.78 -25.79 -15.44
N PRO A 272 10.26 -24.92 -16.29
CA PRO A 272 9.67 -23.68 -15.84
C PRO A 272 8.39 -23.97 -15.03
N VAL A 273 8.25 -23.29 -13.91
CA VAL A 273 7.03 -23.25 -13.10
C VAL A 273 6.49 -21.83 -13.15
N PHE A 274 5.28 -21.69 -13.70
CA PHE A 274 4.60 -20.41 -13.80
C PHE A 274 3.75 -20.18 -12.54
N VAL A 275 3.83 -18.96 -11.98
CA VAL A 275 3.14 -18.58 -10.76
C VAL A 275 2.47 -17.22 -10.89
N ASP A 276 1.39 -16.99 -10.14
CA ASP A 276 0.94 -15.65 -9.84
C ASP A 276 1.94 -15.02 -8.86
N LEU A 277 2.55 -13.90 -9.27
CA LEU A 277 3.66 -13.32 -8.52
C LEU A 277 3.23 -12.90 -7.11
N ARG A 278 2.06 -12.27 -7.00
CA ARG A 278 1.56 -11.82 -5.70
C ARG A 278 1.30 -13.00 -4.77
N GLN A 279 0.61 -14.01 -5.26
CA GLN A 279 0.30 -15.20 -4.46
C GLN A 279 1.60 -15.89 -4.02
N HIS A 280 2.58 -16.05 -4.89
CA HIS A 280 3.86 -16.68 -4.58
C HIS A 280 4.62 -15.95 -3.45
N ILE A 281 4.67 -14.61 -3.52
CA ILE A 281 5.34 -13.81 -2.48
C ILE A 281 4.52 -13.80 -1.17
N ASP A 282 3.19 -13.78 -1.24
CA ASP A 282 2.32 -13.85 -0.07
C ASP A 282 2.41 -15.20 0.65
N GLU A 283 2.53 -16.30 -0.10
CA GLU A 283 2.75 -17.64 0.46
C GLU A 283 4.10 -17.76 1.15
N TRP A 284 5.17 -17.21 0.54
CA TRP A 284 6.46 -17.13 1.20
C TRP A 284 6.38 -16.33 2.50
N LEU A 285 5.78 -15.16 2.50
CA LEU A 285 5.67 -14.31 3.68
C LEU A 285 5.03 -15.03 4.88
N THR A 286 4.07 -15.93 4.63
CA THR A 286 3.42 -16.70 5.70
C THR A 286 4.28 -17.84 6.26
N LYS A 287 5.21 -18.36 5.46
CA LYS A 287 6.04 -19.53 5.76
C LYS A 287 7.48 -19.16 6.18
N ALA A 288 7.89 -17.93 5.91
CA ALA A 288 9.26 -17.45 6.08
C ALA A 288 9.77 -17.64 7.53
N ASP A 289 10.94 -18.20 7.65
CA ASP A 289 11.66 -18.41 8.91
C ASP A 289 13.04 -17.72 8.88
N ALA A 290 13.86 -18.01 9.90
CA ALA A 290 15.18 -17.39 10.02
C ALA A 290 16.14 -17.76 8.86
N THR A 291 15.92 -18.87 8.17
CA THR A 291 16.78 -19.38 7.09
C THR A 291 16.27 -19.00 5.71
N ASP A 292 14.98 -18.63 5.59
CA ASP A 292 14.30 -18.30 4.34
C ASP A 292 13.66 -16.88 4.38
N ALA A 293 14.47 -15.88 4.74
CA ALA A 293 14.02 -14.51 4.98
C ALA A 293 14.16 -13.58 3.75
N ILE A 294 14.56 -14.11 2.58
CA ILE A 294 14.77 -13.30 1.38
C ILE A 294 14.09 -13.90 0.15
N ARG A 295 13.52 -13.05 -0.67
CA ARG A 295 13.04 -13.36 -2.04
C ARG A 295 13.58 -12.35 -3.02
N VAL A 296 13.77 -12.80 -4.25
CA VAL A 296 14.34 -11.99 -5.32
C VAL A 296 13.42 -12.03 -6.54
N ILE A 297 13.07 -10.86 -7.02
CA ILE A 297 12.30 -10.66 -8.24
C ILE A 297 13.21 -10.07 -9.31
N SER A 298 13.35 -10.78 -10.41
CA SER A 298 14.06 -10.30 -11.60
C SER A 298 13.09 -10.01 -12.74
N GLY A 299 13.54 -9.25 -13.72
CA GLY A 299 12.81 -9.05 -14.96
C GLY A 299 13.39 -7.94 -15.82
N GLU A 300 13.07 -7.98 -17.10
CA GLU A 300 13.51 -7.00 -18.09
C GLU A 300 13.04 -5.57 -17.79
N PRO A 301 13.69 -4.54 -18.35
CA PRO A 301 13.18 -3.18 -18.28
C PRO A 301 11.73 -3.11 -18.79
N GLY A 302 10.90 -2.31 -18.12
CA GLY A 302 9.49 -2.13 -18.52
C GLY A 302 8.52 -3.27 -18.15
N CYS A 303 8.98 -4.41 -17.61
CA CYS A 303 8.09 -5.52 -17.26
C CYS A 303 7.24 -5.30 -15.99
N GLY A 304 7.31 -4.13 -15.36
CA GLY A 304 6.47 -3.76 -14.20
C GLY A 304 7.02 -4.12 -12.83
N LYS A 305 8.34 -4.38 -12.68
CA LYS A 305 8.98 -4.69 -11.39
C LYS A 305 8.69 -3.68 -10.29
N SER A 306 9.04 -2.42 -10.52
CA SER A 306 8.84 -1.33 -9.55
C SER A 306 7.36 -1.05 -9.32
N SER A 307 6.52 -1.21 -10.36
CA SER A 307 5.06 -1.12 -10.23
C SER A 307 4.52 -2.21 -9.31
N PHE A 308 4.98 -3.46 -9.47
CA PHE A 308 4.61 -4.54 -8.58
C PHE A 308 5.09 -4.27 -7.15
N ALA A 309 6.35 -3.88 -6.99
CA ALA A 309 6.94 -3.57 -5.68
C ALA A 309 6.15 -2.49 -4.94
N ALA A 310 5.79 -1.39 -5.63
CA ALA A 310 4.97 -0.32 -5.07
C ALA A 310 3.54 -0.78 -4.72
N MET A 311 2.88 -1.53 -5.61
CA MET A 311 1.53 -2.06 -5.37
C MET A 311 1.51 -3.06 -4.21
N TRP A 312 2.49 -3.95 -4.15
CA TRP A 312 2.60 -4.93 -3.07
C TRP A 312 2.95 -4.26 -1.74
N ALA A 313 3.89 -3.27 -1.75
CA ALA A 313 4.20 -2.45 -0.59
C ALA A 313 2.96 -1.75 -0.02
N ALA A 314 2.20 -1.07 -0.87
CA ALA A 314 0.97 -0.38 -0.46
C ALA A 314 -0.09 -1.35 0.07
N ALA A 315 -0.23 -2.54 -0.53
CA ALA A 315 -1.16 -3.56 -0.06
C ALA A 315 -0.77 -4.11 1.31
N LYS A 316 0.52 -4.44 1.52
CA LYS A 316 1.03 -5.00 2.79
C LYS A 316 1.13 -3.96 3.90
N ALA A 317 1.46 -2.71 3.58
CA ALA A 317 1.54 -1.61 4.55
C ALA A 317 0.22 -1.32 5.28
N ARG A 318 -0.91 -1.90 4.82
CA ARG A 318 -2.21 -1.81 5.50
C ARG A 318 -2.29 -2.67 6.76
N THR A 319 -1.52 -3.76 6.83
CA THR A 319 -1.54 -4.75 7.91
C THR A 319 -0.17 -5.05 8.50
N GLU A 320 0.90 -4.77 7.75
CA GLU A 320 2.27 -5.11 8.09
C GLU A 320 3.15 -3.86 8.16
N ARG A 321 4.29 -3.95 8.81
CA ARG A 321 5.32 -2.90 8.78
C ARG A 321 6.21 -3.09 7.57
N VAL A 322 5.97 -2.30 6.53
CA VAL A 322 6.70 -2.36 5.26
C VAL A 322 7.55 -1.12 5.09
N LEU A 323 8.84 -1.29 4.82
CA LEU A 323 9.74 -0.22 4.41
C LEU A 323 10.11 -0.41 2.94
N PHE A 324 9.73 0.55 2.09
CA PHE A 324 10.09 0.58 0.68
C PHE A 324 11.33 1.44 0.49
N VAL A 325 12.36 0.85 -0.08
CA VAL A 325 13.69 1.46 -0.25
C VAL A 325 14.08 1.43 -1.73
N PRO A 326 14.00 2.56 -2.44
CA PRO A 326 14.63 2.69 -3.75
C PRO A 326 16.14 2.67 -3.58
N LEU A 327 16.83 1.65 -4.10
CA LEU A 327 18.26 1.42 -3.84
C LEU A 327 19.18 2.52 -4.39
N HIS A 328 18.75 3.27 -5.41
CA HIS A 328 19.49 4.44 -5.92
C HIS A 328 19.55 5.61 -4.93
N MET A 329 18.69 5.62 -3.92
CA MET A 329 18.70 6.63 -2.86
C MET A 329 19.51 6.20 -1.64
N LEU A 330 20.05 4.96 -1.67
CA LEU A 330 20.75 4.41 -0.53
C LEU A 330 22.23 4.74 -0.60
N ASP A 331 22.76 5.38 0.43
CA ASP A 331 24.21 5.56 0.58
C ASP A 331 24.80 4.30 1.23
N PHE A 332 25.21 3.37 0.37
CA PHE A 332 25.74 2.07 0.78
C PHE A 332 27.26 2.05 0.66
N GLU A 333 27.94 2.07 1.79
CA GLU A 333 29.39 1.89 1.85
C GLU A 333 29.78 0.44 2.20
N ARG A 334 29.28 -0.09 3.33
CA ARG A 334 29.68 -1.41 3.85
C ARG A 334 28.57 -2.19 4.54
N ASP A 335 27.63 -1.52 5.19
CA ASP A 335 26.55 -2.15 5.97
C ASP A 335 25.19 -1.80 5.40
N ALA A 336 24.53 -2.81 4.82
CA ALA A 336 23.21 -2.66 4.21
C ALA A 336 22.14 -2.21 5.22
N PHE A 337 22.19 -2.71 6.46
CA PHE A 337 21.22 -2.32 7.47
C PHE A 337 21.46 -0.93 8.03
N ALA A 338 22.71 -0.54 8.21
CA ALA A 338 23.05 0.83 8.61
C ALA A 338 22.59 1.85 7.55
N ALA A 339 22.79 1.55 6.27
CA ALA A 339 22.31 2.37 5.17
C ALA A 339 20.78 2.45 5.15
N VAL A 340 20.06 1.32 5.31
CA VAL A 340 18.59 1.30 5.42
C VAL A 340 18.08 2.09 6.64
N GLN A 341 18.76 2.00 7.78
CA GLN A 341 18.43 2.79 8.97
C GLN A 341 18.60 4.29 8.74
N ALA A 342 19.72 4.69 8.12
CA ALA A 342 19.98 6.09 7.78
C ALA A 342 18.91 6.62 6.82
N PHE A 343 18.61 5.90 5.74
CA PHE A 343 17.54 6.23 4.81
C PHE A 343 16.18 6.37 5.51
N ALA A 344 15.80 5.41 6.35
CA ALA A 344 14.53 5.45 7.05
C ALA A 344 14.39 6.66 8.01
N ARG A 345 15.49 7.08 8.63
CA ARG A 345 15.53 8.22 9.56
C ARG A 345 15.53 9.57 8.84
N LEU A 346 16.25 9.69 7.73
CA LEU A 346 16.57 10.97 7.11
C LEU A 346 15.74 11.24 5.86
N ASP A 347 15.55 10.24 5.00
CA ASP A 347 15.00 10.41 3.67
C ASP A 347 13.53 9.99 3.56
N THR A 348 12.98 9.32 4.60
CA THR A 348 11.58 8.90 4.60
C THR A 348 10.74 9.65 5.60
N GLN A 349 9.42 9.62 5.37
CA GLN A 349 8.44 10.15 6.33
C GLN A 349 8.32 9.29 7.61
N LEU A 350 9.01 8.14 7.68
CA LEU A 350 9.06 7.31 8.86
C LEU A 350 9.81 8.04 9.99
N GLY A 351 10.97 8.64 9.69
CA GLY A 351 11.72 9.48 10.63
C GLY A 351 12.12 8.76 11.93
N CYS A 352 12.32 7.43 11.89
CA CYS A 352 12.79 6.64 13.03
C CYS A 352 13.50 5.37 12.53
N ASP A 353 14.16 4.67 13.45
CA ASP A 353 14.77 3.38 13.17
C ASP A 353 13.69 2.32 12.89
N PRO A 354 13.66 1.72 11.69
CA PRO A 354 12.66 0.70 11.35
C PRO A 354 12.80 -0.56 12.20
N PHE A 355 14.00 -0.86 12.68
CA PHE A 355 14.29 -2.08 13.44
C PHE A 355 14.00 -1.98 14.94
N GLU A 356 13.75 -0.80 15.47
CA GLU A 356 13.20 -0.65 16.82
C GLU A 356 11.83 -1.34 16.97
N ALA A 357 11.09 -1.51 15.87
CA ALA A 357 9.83 -2.25 15.85
C ALA A 357 9.98 -3.72 16.25
N LEU A 358 11.16 -4.30 16.03
CA LEU A 358 11.44 -5.71 16.37
C LEU A 358 11.30 -5.99 17.86
N ALA A 359 11.54 -4.99 18.71
CA ALA A 359 11.34 -5.11 20.16
C ALA A 359 9.87 -5.35 20.54
N SER A 360 8.91 -4.87 19.72
CA SER A 360 7.47 -5.07 19.96
C SER A 360 6.92 -6.39 19.41
N GLY A 361 7.74 -7.18 18.72
CA GLY A 361 7.33 -8.48 18.22
C GLY A 361 6.83 -8.52 16.79
N ASP A 362 6.54 -7.37 16.18
CA ASP A 362 6.04 -7.32 14.81
C ASP A 362 7.17 -7.41 13.78
N PRO A 363 7.02 -8.22 12.72
CA PRO A 363 8.02 -8.30 11.67
C PRO A 363 8.10 -7.00 10.85
N VAL A 364 9.26 -6.77 10.26
CA VAL A 364 9.51 -5.69 9.30
C VAL A 364 9.83 -6.27 7.95
N ILE A 365 9.12 -5.85 6.92
CA ILE A 365 9.32 -6.24 5.53
C ILE A 365 10.09 -5.13 4.82
N LEU A 366 11.27 -5.43 4.34
CA LEU A 366 12.07 -4.54 3.50
C LEU A 366 11.76 -4.85 2.03
N ILE A 367 11.40 -3.84 1.26
CA ILE A 367 11.30 -3.93 -0.20
C ILE A 367 12.41 -3.08 -0.78
N LEU A 368 13.38 -3.72 -1.42
CA LEU A 368 14.61 -3.14 -1.90
C LEU A 368 14.54 -3.13 -3.44
N ASP A 369 14.15 -1.98 -4.01
CA ASP A 369 13.90 -1.84 -5.45
C ASP A 369 15.08 -1.21 -6.18
N GLY A 370 15.51 -1.82 -7.28
CA GLY A 370 16.53 -1.29 -8.17
C GLY A 370 17.97 -1.78 -7.87
N LEU A 371 18.20 -3.08 -7.64
CA LEU A 371 19.54 -3.61 -7.39
C LEU A 371 20.56 -3.23 -8.50
N ASP A 372 20.10 -3.15 -9.73
CA ASP A 372 20.90 -2.71 -10.87
C ASP A 372 21.34 -1.23 -10.80
N GLU A 373 20.67 -0.43 -10.00
CA GLU A 373 20.98 0.99 -9.83
C GLU A 373 22.16 1.20 -8.87
N LEU A 374 22.34 0.32 -7.89
CA LEU A 374 23.55 0.28 -7.06
C LEU A 374 24.81 0.00 -7.91
N SER A 375 24.64 -0.81 -8.95
CA SER A 375 25.75 -1.21 -9.85
C SER A 375 26.21 -0.07 -10.76
N ARG A 376 25.43 1.00 -10.95
CA ARG A 376 25.77 2.12 -11.84
C ARG A 376 26.66 3.19 -11.20
N VAL A 377 26.78 3.17 -9.87
CA VAL A 377 27.51 4.22 -9.13
C VAL A 377 29.02 4.02 -9.18
N SER A 378 29.52 2.85 -9.62
CA SER A 378 30.97 2.57 -9.70
C SER A 378 31.33 1.71 -10.90
N ASP A 379 32.56 1.85 -11.41
CA ASP A 379 33.15 1.02 -12.48
C ASP A 379 33.24 -0.48 -12.10
N THR A 380 32.98 -0.82 -10.83
CA THR A 380 32.96 -2.18 -10.27
C THR A 380 31.54 -2.66 -9.91
N GLY A 381 30.53 -2.22 -10.64
CA GLY A 381 29.12 -2.33 -10.33
C GLY A 381 28.60 -3.69 -9.86
N GLY A 382 29.01 -4.79 -10.50
CA GLY A 382 28.60 -6.14 -10.09
C GLY A 382 29.10 -6.54 -8.70
N GLN A 383 30.27 -6.05 -8.30
CA GLN A 383 30.85 -6.33 -6.98
C GLN A 383 30.10 -5.62 -5.86
N VAL A 384 29.62 -4.38 -6.11
CA VAL A 384 28.83 -3.62 -5.12
C VAL A 384 27.49 -4.32 -4.86
N ALA A 385 26.77 -4.74 -5.90
CA ALA A 385 25.52 -5.46 -5.77
C ALA A 385 25.70 -6.79 -5.00
N ARG A 386 26.77 -7.53 -5.29
CA ARG A 386 27.11 -8.77 -4.57
C ARG A 386 27.41 -8.50 -3.09
N THR A 387 28.27 -7.52 -2.81
CA THR A 387 28.61 -7.14 -1.43
C THR A 387 27.37 -6.72 -0.65
N PHE A 388 26.47 -5.98 -1.29
CA PHE A 388 25.19 -5.58 -0.67
C PHE A 388 24.34 -6.80 -0.31
N VAL A 389 24.13 -7.74 -1.24
CA VAL A 389 23.30 -8.93 -1.01
C VAL A 389 23.91 -9.86 0.01
N ASP A 390 25.22 -10.08 -0.02
CA ASP A 390 25.92 -10.92 0.96
C ASP A 390 25.83 -10.31 2.37
N ASN A 391 26.02 -9.01 2.49
CA ASN A 391 25.85 -8.28 3.74
C ASN A 391 24.41 -8.29 4.24
N LEU A 392 23.44 -8.09 3.34
CA LEU A 392 22.00 -8.18 3.64
C LEU A 392 21.65 -9.57 4.20
N ASN A 393 22.11 -10.64 3.55
CA ASN A 393 21.86 -12.03 3.99
C ASN A 393 22.44 -12.29 5.37
N LEU A 394 23.67 -11.86 5.64
CA LEU A 394 24.32 -12.01 6.94
C LEU A 394 23.52 -11.31 8.04
N ASN A 395 23.12 -10.08 7.79
CA ASN A 395 22.34 -9.28 8.74
C ASN A 395 20.93 -9.86 8.98
N LEU A 396 20.26 -10.36 7.92
CA LEU A 396 18.98 -11.05 8.05
C LEU A 396 19.11 -12.29 8.93
N ALA A 397 20.11 -13.13 8.68
CA ALA A 397 20.36 -14.33 9.48
C ALA A 397 20.61 -13.99 10.96
N GLN A 398 21.42 -12.97 11.25
CA GLN A 398 21.70 -12.53 12.62
C GLN A 398 20.45 -12.01 13.34
N ARG A 399 19.63 -11.19 12.67
CA ARG A 399 18.43 -10.59 13.26
C ARG A 399 17.27 -11.55 13.43
N ASN A 400 17.23 -12.60 12.64
CA ASN A 400 16.24 -13.66 12.70
C ASN A 400 16.67 -14.85 13.58
N ALA A 401 17.96 -14.91 14.02
CA ALA A 401 18.48 -15.97 14.84
C ALA A 401 17.67 -16.15 16.13
N GLY A 402 17.35 -17.39 16.46
CA GLY A 402 16.60 -17.74 17.68
C GLY A 402 15.08 -17.47 17.62
N HIS A 403 14.57 -17.05 16.46
CA HIS A 403 13.13 -16.85 16.28
C HIS A 403 12.53 -17.94 15.36
N ALA A 404 11.36 -18.47 15.72
CA ALA A 404 10.65 -19.49 14.92
C ALA A 404 10.13 -18.90 13.59
N LYS A 405 9.83 -17.60 13.57
CA LYS A 405 9.45 -16.85 12.36
C LYS A 405 10.43 -15.72 12.12
N ALA A 406 10.65 -15.39 10.86
CA ALA A 406 11.49 -14.26 10.50
C ALA A 406 10.93 -12.95 11.08
N ARG A 407 11.80 -12.15 11.68
CA ARG A 407 11.49 -10.82 12.23
C ARG A 407 11.78 -9.71 11.22
N VAL A 408 12.72 -9.96 10.34
CA VAL A 408 13.03 -9.09 9.21
C VAL A 408 13.01 -9.95 7.95
N LEU A 409 12.27 -9.48 6.97
CA LEU A 409 12.15 -10.11 5.65
C LEU A 409 12.59 -9.12 4.58
N ALA A 410 13.19 -9.61 3.51
CA ALA A 410 13.63 -8.77 2.40
C ALA A 410 13.09 -9.28 1.06
N LEU A 411 12.46 -8.40 0.32
CA LEU A 411 12.10 -8.59 -1.08
C LEU A 411 13.02 -7.72 -1.93
N LEU A 412 13.92 -8.33 -2.67
CA LEU A 412 14.88 -7.66 -3.52
C LEU A 412 14.40 -7.66 -4.97
N VAL A 413 14.46 -6.50 -5.62
CA VAL A 413 13.96 -6.31 -6.99
C VAL A 413 15.06 -5.72 -7.86
N GLY A 414 15.27 -6.28 -9.06
CA GLY A 414 16.32 -5.79 -9.96
C GLY A 414 16.29 -6.41 -11.35
N ARG A 415 17.25 -6.04 -12.19
CA ARG A 415 17.42 -6.64 -13.51
C ARG A 415 18.10 -8.00 -13.43
N PRO A 416 17.89 -8.90 -14.42
CA PRO A 416 18.43 -10.26 -14.39
C PRO A 416 19.95 -10.31 -14.17
N LEU A 417 20.72 -9.46 -14.84
CA LEU A 417 22.18 -9.42 -14.72
C LEU A 417 22.63 -9.07 -13.29
N ALA A 418 22.12 -8.00 -12.71
CA ALA A 418 22.48 -7.58 -11.36
C ALA A 418 22.08 -8.62 -10.31
N ILE A 419 20.95 -9.29 -10.52
CA ILE A 419 20.49 -10.36 -9.63
C ILE A 419 21.33 -11.61 -9.80
N HIS A 420 21.73 -11.96 -11.03
CA HIS A 420 22.63 -13.10 -11.27
C HIS A 420 23.96 -12.91 -10.54
N GLU A 421 24.56 -11.75 -10.64
CA GLU A 421 25.81 -11.42 -9.98
C GLU A 421 25.67 -11.31 -8.45
N GLY A 422 24.63 -10.61 -7.98
CA GLY A 422 24.43 -10.30 -6.56
C GLY A 422 23.81 -11.45 -5.75
N ALA A 423 22.89 -12.21 -6.31
CA ALA A 423 22.11 -13.22 -5.60
C ALA A 423 22.52 -14.67 -5.92
N ALA A 424 23.77 -14.91 -6.32
CA ALA A 424 24.29 -16.22 -6.68
C ALA A 424 24.23 -17.25 -5.53
N THR A 425 24.16 -16.79 -4.29
CA THR A 425 24.05 -17.60 -3.07
C THR A 425 22.65 -18.16 -2.85
N LEU A 426 21.61 -17.57 -3.47
CA LEU A 426 20.21 -18.01 -3.36
C LEU A 426 19.93 -19.12 -4.37
N LYS A 427 19.95 -20.37 -3.89
CA LYS A 427 19.92 -21.58 -4.74
C LYS A 427 18.61 -22.36 -4.70
N GLU A 428 17.72 -22.07 -3.77
CA GLU A 428 16.48 -22.83 -3.64
C GLU A 428 15.47 -22.45 -4.72
N ALA A 429 14.75 -23.45 -5.24
CA ALA A 429 13.72 -23.23 -6.24
C ALA A 429 12.63 -22.28 -5.69
N GLY A 430 12.29 -21.24 -6.44
CA GLY A 430 11.30 -20.24 -6.06
C GLY A 430 11.82 -19.12 -5.14
N GLN A 431 13.06 -19.13 -4.67
CA GLN A 431 13.69 -17.98 -4.01
C GLN A 431 13.92 -16.83 -4.99
N ARG A 432 14.20 -17.17 -6.25
CA ARG A 432 14.38 -16.23 -7.36
C ARG A 432 13.28 -16.48 -8.37
N VAL A 433 12.52 -15.45 -8.68
CA VAL A 433 11.47 -15.49 -9.70
C VAL A 433 11.70 -14.41 -10.73
N GLU A 434 11.36 -14.70 -11.98
CA GLU A 434 11.47 -13.76 -13.08
C GLU A 434 10.08 -13.36 -13.55
N ILE A 435 9.83 -12.05 -13.63
CA ILE A 435 8.56 -11.50 -14.10
C ILE A 435 8.42 -11.77 -15.60
N LEU A 436 7.26 -12.29 -15.95
CA LEU A 436 6.84 -12.46 -17.35
C LEU A 436 6.22 -11.17 -17.88
N ARG A 437 6.41 -10.91 -19.17
CA ARG A 437 5.65 -9.90 -19.90
C ARG A 437 4.16 -10.24 -19.85
N LEU A 438 3.29 -9.25 -20.03
CA LEU A 438 1.84 -9.46 -20.06
C LEU A 438 1.42 -10.48 -21.12
N ARG A 439 2.18 -10.57 -22.23
CA ARG A 439 2.09 -11.63 -23.24
C ARG A 439 3.38 -12.42 -23.26
N VAL A 440 3.29 -13.70 -23.00
CA VAL A 440 4.40 -14.65 -23.12
C VAL A 440 4.45 -15.18 -24.56
N GLN A 441 5.64 -15.13 -25.16
CA GLN A 441 5.83 -15.68 -26.50
C GLN A 441 6.26 -17.16 -26.42
N ALA A 442 5.70 -18.00 -27.27
CA ALA A 442 6.04 -19.43 -27.30
C ALA A 442 7.53 -19.68 -27.58
N ALA A 443 8.21 -18.76 -28.27
CA ALA A 443 9.65 -18.83 -28.50
C ALA A 443 10.48 -18.67 -27.22
N GLU A 444 9.96 -18.05 -26.18
CA GLU A 444 10.63 -17.90 -24.89
C GLU A 444 10.68 -19.22 -24.13
N PHE A 445 9.68 -20.10 -24.34
CA PHE A 445 9.56 -21.39 -23.68
C PHE A 445 9.31 -22.52 -24.71
N PRO A 446 10.28 -22.86 -25.59
CA PRO A 446 10.06 -23.74 -26.74
C PRO A 446 9.69 -25.18 -26.36
N LYS A 447 9.93 -25.59 -25.11
CA LYS A 447 9.58 -26.93 -24.60
C LYS A 447 8.20 -27.00 -23.93
N ILE A 448 7.50 -25.85 -23.84
CA ILE A 448 6.17 -25.75 -23.23
C ILE A 448 5.14 -25.66 -24.36
N LYS A 449 4.09 -26.43 -24.26
CA LYS A 449 2.98 -26.36 -25.21
C LYS A 449 2.28 -25.01 -25.11
N LYS A 450 1.79 -24.51 -26.21
CA LYS A 450 1.16 -23.18 -26.28
C LYS A 450 -0.03 -23.05 -25.33
N GLU A 451 -0.79 -24.12 -25.14
CA GLU A 451 -1.93 -24.20 -24.20
C GLU A 451 -1.53 -24.13 -22.72
N ASP A 452 -0.27 -24.49 -22.39
CA ASP A 452 0.27 -24.47 -21.02
C ASP A 452 0.97 -23.12 -20.69
N LEU A 453 1.10 -22.23 -21.68
CA LEU A 453 1.66 -20.90 -21.45
C LEU A 453 0.65 -20.00 -20.70
N PRO A 454 1.16 -19.06 -19.89
CA PRO A 454 0.31 -18.07 -19.25
C PRO A 454 -0.54 -17.28 -20.24
N GLU A 455 -1.78 -17.01 -19.86
CA GLU A 455 -2.74 -16.22 -20.64
C GLU A 455 -2.25 -14.79 -20.89
N ASP A 456 -2.55 -14.24 -22.07
CA ASP A 456 -2.24 -12.84 -22.42
C ASP A 456 -3.12 -11.89 -21.60
N ARG A 457 -2.48 -10.99 -20.83
CA ARG A 457 -3.16 -10.01 -19.96
C ARG A 457 -3.16 -8.59 -20.49
N ARG A 458 -2.70 -8.35 -21.73
CA ARG A 458 -2.67 -7.00 -22.31
C ARG A 458 -4.07 -6.40 -22.45
N ASP A 459 -5.07 -7.25 -22.79
CA ASP A 459 -6.47 -6.83 -22.88
C ASP A 459 -7.02 -6.36 -21.52
N GLN A 460 -6.61 -6.98 -20.42
CA GLN A 460 -6.96 -6.53 -19.07
C GLN A 460 -6.37 -5.15 -18.75
N TRP A 461 -5.10 -4.92 -19.10
CA TRP A 461 -4.47 -3.62 -18.95
C TRP A 461 -5.17 -2.54 -19.76
N TRP A 462 -5.50 -2.86 -21.03
CA TRP A 462 -6.25 -1.99 -21.93
C TRP A 462 -7.58 -1.55 -21.32
N ARG A 463 -8.38 -2.50 -20.86
CA ARG A 463 -9.68 -2.22 -20.23
C ARG A 463 -9.54 -1.39 -18.95
N ASN A 464 -8.54 -1.67 -18.11
CA ASN A 464 -8.29 -0.91 -16.91
C ASN A 464 -7.96 0.55 -17.24
N TYR A 465 -7.11 0.78 -18.24
CA TYR A 465 -6.75 2.12 -18.70
C TYR A 465 -7.95 2.92 -19.19
N PHE A 466 -8.75 2.35 -20.09
CA PHE A 466 -9.95 3.04 -20.61
C PHE A 466 -10.99 3.32 -19.52
N ARG A 467 -11.15 2.40 -18.58
CA ARG A 467 -12.02 2.62 -17.42
C ARG A 467 -11.51 3.75 -16.54
N ALA A 468 -10.20 3.82 -16.29
CA ALA A 468 -9.59 4.86 -15.47
C ALA A 468 -9.69 6.24 -16.11
N THR A 469 -9.54 6.34 -17.42
CA THR A 469 -9.69 7.61 -18.18
C THR A 469 -11.14 8.04 -18.39
N GLY A 470 -12.13 7.22 -17.99
CA GLY A 470 -13.56 7.51 -18.23
C GLY A 470 -13.98 7.45 -19.70
N GLN A 471 -13.14 6.92 -20.59
CA GLN A 471 -13.47 6.73 -21.98
C GLN A 471 -14.28 5.44 -22.16
N LEU A 472 -15.08 5.38 -23.24
CA LEU A 472 -15.76 4.13 -23.61
C LEU A 472 -14.73 3.03 -23.81
N VAL A 473 -14.94 1.88 -23.15
CA VAL A 473 -14.06 0.73 -23.28
C VAL A 473 -14.13 0.23 -24.73
N ALA A 474 -13.10 0.52 -25.49
CA ALA A 474 -12.93 -0.04 -26.82
C ALA A 474 -12.18 -1.38 -26.74
N ASP A 475 -12.48 -2.32 -27.61
CA ASP A 475 -11.66 -3.52 -27.75
C ASP A 475 -10.24 -3.14 -28.15
N MET A 476 -9.27 -3.90 -27.66
CA MET A 476 -7.88 -3.70 -28.04
C MET A 476 -7.74 -3.91 -29.57
N PRO A 477 -7.18 -2.95 -30.31
CA PRO A 477 -7.04 -3.06 -31.76
C PRO A 477 -6.24 -4.30 -32.17
N GLU A 478 -6.60 -4.92 -33.29
CA GLU A 478 -5.97 -6.16 -33.79
C GLU A 478 -4.47 -6.02 -34.05
N GLU A 479 -4.00 -4.83 -34.41
CA GLU A 479 -2.59 -4.52 -34.60
C GLU A 479 -1.78 -4.73 -33.30
N TYR A 480 -2.35 -4.36 -32.15
CA TYR A 480 -1.72 -4.59 -30.83
C TYR A 480 -1.88 -6.05 -30.36
N LYS A 481 -2.94 -6.75 -30.76
CA LYS A 481 -3.11 -8.18 -30.51
C LYS A 481 -2.08 -9.03 -31.26
N ARG A 482 -1.69 -8.63 -32.46
CA ARG A 482 -0.79 -9.39 -33.35
C ARG A 482 0.72 -9.23 -33.04
N GLY A 483 1.11 -8.36 -32.13
CA GLY A 483 2.50 -8.27 -31.70
C GLY A 483 3.26 -7.04 -32.17
N GLY A 484 2.61 -5.88 -32.18
CA GLY A 484 3.31 -4.61 -32.29
C GLY A 484 4.16 -4.34 -31.03
N THR A 485 5.44 -4.14 -31.23
CA THR A 485 6.50 -4.04 -30.23
C THR A 485 6.38 -2.88 -29.24
N ARG A 486 5.41 -1.97 -29.38
CA ARG A 486 5.28 -0.75 -28.55
C ARG A 486 4.44 -0.87 -27.28
N MET A 487 3.70 -1.96 -27.07
CA MET A 487 2.94 -2.16 -25.82
C MET A 487 3.62 -3.15 -24.85
N ASP A 488 4.68 -3.79 -25.27
CA ASP A 488 5.46 -4.69 -24.42
C ASP A 488 6.56 -3.95 -23.63
N GLU A 489 6.80 -2.66 -23.95
CA GLU A 489 7.63 -1.71 -23.23
C GLU A 489 6.77 -0.77 -22.33
#